data_0a6c4fbe0365601c62a649d6368cbf1c
#
_entry.id   0a6c4fbe0365601c62a649d6368cbf1c
#
_cell.length_a   1.000
_cell.length_b   1.000
_cell.length_c   1.000
_cell.angle_alpha   90.00
_cell.angle_beta   90.00
_cell.angle_gamma   90.00
#
_symmetry.space_group_name_H-M   'P 1'
#
loop_
_entity.id
_entity.type
_entity.pdbx_description
1 polymer ?
#
loop_
_entity_poly.entity_id
_entity_poly.type
_entity_poly.pdbx_seq_one_letter_code
_entity_poly.pdbx_strand_id
1 'polypeptide(L)'
;MNVSLRQLRAFIAVAQERHFTRAAEKLDLSQSSVSALIHELEDNLGLKLFDRHTRQLHITQAGEELLPLVKKAVADIDSAIETSSELRTLGRGRVSIAASSIQAALMLPRFIREFSLGHPGVKVDIHDVSEHEVPKMVSSGEVDFGIGTIPEGQPDLAAHRLSTDPFVIVMPPDHPLLRRKTLRWEDVAPIPLIGPHKGNPIRDCLDAALAARGITLSRLHEVLLPLTMVGMVEAGLGIAVMSAAVTRLTEALGLATVMPTDPVIHREISLLVHADRSLSPPAQRFRDLLMRNRGNLG
;
A
#
# COMPACT_ATOMS: atom_id res chain seq x y z
N MET A 1 33.53 -5.68 12.07
CA MET A 1 32.25 -6.16 11.51
C MET A 1 32.25 -5.79 10.04
N ASN A 2 32.26 -6.78 9.13
CA ASN A 2 32.36 -6.52 7.69
C ASN A 2 31.16 -7.18 6.99
N VAL A 3 30.05 -6.44 6.91
CA VAL A 3 28.80 -6.91 6.30
C VAL A 3 28.73 -6.39 4.87
N SER A 4 28.52 -7.28 3.90
CA SER A 4 28.44 -6.94 2.48
C SER A 4 26.98 -6.76 2.02
N LEU A 5 26.76 -5.90 1.01
CA LEU A 5 25.46 -5.73 0.37
C LEU A 5 24.89 -7.06 -0.19
N ARG A 6 25.77 -7.95 -0.65
CA ARG A 6 25.41 -9.27 -1.17
C ARG A 6 24.82 -10.16 -0.06
N GLN A 7 25.37 -10.10 1.15
CA GLN A 7 24.84 -10.80 2.31
C GLN A 7 23.48 -10.24 2.72
N LEU A 8 23.31 -8.92 2.72
CA LEU A 8 22.04 -8.28 3.04
C LEU A 8 20.93 -8.64 2.04
N ARG A 9 21.24 -8.63 0.75
CA ARG A 9 20.30 -9.07 -0.29
C ARG A 9 19.95 -10.55 -0.16
N ALA A 10 20.93 -11.42 0.16
CA ALA A 10 20.67 -12.82 0.45
C ALA A 10 19.73 -13.01 1.63
N PHE A 11 19.94 -12.26 2.71
CA PHE A 11 19.05 -12.29 3.88
C PHE A 11 17.61 -11.90 3.54
N ILE A 12 17.42 -10.79 2.82
CA ILE A 12 16.09 -10.35 2.36
C ILE A 12 15.40 -11.43 1.51
N ALA A 13 16.13 -11.99 0.53
CA ALA A 13 15.57 -13.00 -0.36
C ALA A 13 15.17 -14.27 0.37
N VAL A 14 16.02 -14.78 1.28
CA VAL A 14 15.72 -15.97 2.09
C VAL A 14 14.53 -15.73 3.02
N ALA A 15 14.43 -14.54 3.63
CA ALA A 15 13.30 -14.18 4.50
C ALA A 15 11.97 -14.12 3.73
N GLN A 16 11.98 -13.59 2.50
CA GLN A 16 10.79 -13.49 1.64
C GLN A 16 10.35 -14.85 1.11
N GLU A 17 11.29 -15.63 0.56
CA GLU A 17 11.00 -16.92 -0.09
C GLU A 17 10.78 -18.04 0.93
N ARG A 18 11.25 -17.88 2.16
CA ARG A 18 11.27 -18.92 3.20
C ARG A 18 11.86 -20.25 2.71
N HIS A 19 12.76 -20.16 1.73
CA HIS A 19 13.37 -21.32 1.09
C HIS A 19 14.71 -20.94 0.42
N PHE A 20 15.80 -21.59 0.80
CA PHE A 20 17.13 -21.27 0.28
C PHE A 20 17.26 -21.46 -1.24
N THR A 21 16.66 -22.51 -1.80
CA THR A 21 16.73 -22.77 -3.25
C THR A 21 16.00 -21.70 -4.04
N ARG A 22 14.77 -21.33 -3.64
CA ARG A 22 14.01 -20.26 -4.31
C ARG A 22 14.70 -18.91 -4.18
N ALA A 23 15.27 -18.61 -3.02
CA ALA A 23 16.07 -17.40 -2.84
C ALA A 23 17.32 -17.38 -3.74
N ALA A 24 17.95 -18.55 -3.94
CA ALA A 24 19.09 -18.69 -4.82
C ALA A 24 18.71 -18.46 -6.30
N GLU A 25 17.63 -19.04 -6.77
CA GLU A 25 17.07 -18.81 -8.12
C GLU A 25 16.78 -17.30 -8.34
N LYS A 26 16.16 -16.63 -7.36
CA LYS A 26 15.86 -15.20 -7.42
C LYS A 26 17.11 -14.31 -7.51
N LEU A 27 18.22 -14.78 -6.97
CA LEU A 27 19.50 -14.05 -6.92
C LEU A 27 20.51 -14.48 -8.00
N ASP A 28 20.13 -15.40 -8.89
CA ASP A 28 21.00 -16.02 -9.88
C ASP A 28 22.27 -16.63 -9.24
N LEU A 29 22.10 -17.32 -8.11
CA LEU A 29 23.16 -17.96 -7.34
C LEU A 29 22.88 -19.45 -7.11
N SER A 30 23.93 -20.20 -6.71
CA SER A 30 23.72 -21.55 -6.17
C SER A 30 23.17 -21.49 -4.74
N GLN A 31 22.39 -22.50 -4.35
CA GLN A 31 21.85 -22.63 -2.98
C GLN A 31 22.98 -22.64 -1.93
N SER A 32 24.12 -23.30 -2.24
CA SER A 32 25.29 -23.28 -1.36
C SER A 32 25.88 -21.90 -1.18
N SER A 33 25.92 -21.08 -2.24
CA SER A 33 26.40 -19.69 -2.16
C SER A 33 25.49 -18.84 -1.26
N VAL A 34 24.17 -18.96 -1.42
CA VAL A 34 23.23 -18.23 -0.56
C VAL A 34 23.35 -18.69 0.90
N SER A 35 23.51 -20.00 1.13
CA SER A 35 23.70 -20.53 2.50
C SER A 35 24.99 -20.02 3.14
N ALA A 36 26.09 -19.93 2.36
CA ALA A 36 27.35 -19.35 2.83
C ALA A 36 27.21 -17.87 3.19
N LEU A 37 26.54 -17.05 2.31
CA LEU A 37 26.31 -15.64 2.57
C LEU A 37 25.50 -15.39 3.85
N ILE A 38 24.50 -16.22 4.11
CA ILE A 38 23.70 -16.12 5.35
C ILE A 38 24.56 -16.51 6.55
N HIS A 39 25.36 -17.59 6.44
CA HIS A 39 26.21 -18.02 7.54
C HIS A 39 27.23 -16.93 7.93
N GLU A 40 27.93 -16.39 6.92
CA GLU A 40 28.86 -15.28 7.14
C GLU A 40 28.18 -14.03 7.73
N LEU A 41 26.95 -13.73 7.32
CA LEU A 41 26.18 -12.61 7.91
C LEU A 41 25.87 -12.89 9.39
N GLU A 42 25.36 -14.07 9.70
CA GLU A 42 25.09 -14.49 11.08
C GLU A 42 26.35 -14.44 11.96
N ASP A 43 27.49 -14.91 11.45
CA ASP A 43 28.77 -14.88 12.15
C ASP A 43 29.26 -13.45 12.39
N ASN A 44 29.13 -12.58 11.38
CA ASN A 44 29.50 -11.15 11.50
C ASN A 44 28.63 -10.40 12.52
N LEU A 45 27.37 -10.77 12.64
CA LEU A 45 26.42 -10.14 13.57
C LEU A 45 26.46 -10.79 14.96
N GLY A 46 26.98 -12.02 15.07
CA GLY A 46 26.91 -12.83 16.31
C GLY A 46 25.48 -13.28 16.65
N LEU A 47 24.56 -13.30 15.67
CA LEU A 47 23.15 -13.60 15.83
C LEU A 47 22.70 -14.63 14.80
N LYS A 48 21.82 -15.56 15.18
CA LYS A 48 21.13 -16.42 14.24
C LYS A 48 19.89 -15.69 13.70
N LEU A 49 19.78 -15.63 12.37
CA LEU A 49 18.68 -14.99 11.66
C LEU A 49 17.63 -15.99 11.20
N PHE A 50 18.03 -17.28 11.07
CA PHE A 50 17.14 -18.36 10.67
C PHE A 50 17.34 -19.60 11.53
N ASP A 51 16.22 -20.26 11.88
CA ASP A 51 16.19 -21.58 12.48
C ASP A 51 16.18 -22.66 11.41
N ARG A 52 17.20 -23.53 11.43
CA ARG A 52 17.43 -24.60 10.43
C ARG A 52 17.04 -26.01 10.91
N HIS A 53 16.51 -26.12 12.15
CA HIS A 53 16.28 -27.44 12.77
C HIS A 53 14.90 -28.05 12.48
N THR A 54 14.05 -27.37 11.72
CA THR A 54 12.71 -27.83 11.35
C THR A 54 12.64 -28.16 9.85
N ARG A 55 11.65 -28.99 9.45
CA ARG A 55 11.39 -29.27 8.02
C ARG A 55 11.04 -27.99 7.22
N GLN A 56 10.85 -26.88 7.90
CA GLN A 56 10.58 -25.57 7.31
C GLN A 56 11.57 -24.55 7.85
N LEU A 57 11.98 -23.63 7.02
CA LEU A 57 12.86 -22.52 7.37
C LEU A 57 12.02 -21.44 8.08
N HIS A 58 12.38 -21.12 9.31
CA HIS A 58 11.77 -20.05 10.08
C HIS A 58 12.77 -18.92 10.32
N ILE A 59 12.29 -17.69 10.22
CA ILE A 59 13.06 -16.52 10.63
C ILE A 59 13.02 -16.42 12.15
N THR A 60 14.15 -16.10 12.79
CA THR A 60 14.22 -15.89 14.24
C THR A 60 13.64 -14.52 14.62
N GLN A 61 13.38 -14.29 15.91
CA GLN A 61 12.97 -12.96 16.41
C GLN A 61 14.00 -11.89 16.01
N ALA A 62 15.29 -12.15 16.17
CA ALA A 62 16.36 -11.24 15.74
C ALA A 62 16.30 -10.95 14.24
N GLY A 63 16.00 -11.98 13.42
CA GLY A 63 15.79 -11.81 12.00
C GLY A 63 14.58 -10.95 11.66
N GLU A 64 13.45 -11.13 12.36
CA GLU A 64 12.24 -10.33 12.15
C GLU A 64 12.46 -8.86 12.49
N GLU A 65 13.16 -8.56 13.57
CA GLU A 65 13.50 -7.19 13.96
C GLU A 65 14.50 -6.53 13.00
N LEU A 66 15.48 -7.31 12.50
CA LEU A 66 16.50 -6.81 11.60
C LEU A 66 16.00 -6.61 10.16
N LEU A 67 15.06 -7.44 9.70
CA LEU A 67 14.60 -7.46 8.31
C LEU A 67 14.12 -6.09 7.78
N PRO A 68 13.26 -5.32 8.48
CA PRO A 68 12.85 -4.01 8.00
C PRO A 68 14.01 -3.02 7.92
N LEU A 69 14.96 -3.08 8.85
CA LEU A 69 16.13 -2.21 8.86
C LEU A 69 17.06 -2.50 7.67
N VAL A 70 17.28 -3.79 7.39
CA VAL A 70 18.11 -4.22 6.27
C VAL A 70 17.44 -3.88 4.93
N LYS A 71 16.13 -4.09 4.80
CA LYS A 71 15.39 -3.67 3.60
C LYS A 71 15.55 -2.19 3.32
N LYS A 72 15.41 -1.36 4.36
CA LYS A 72 15.61 0.09 4.27
C LYS A 72 17.04 0.42 3.81
N ALA A 73 18.05 -0.13 4.46
CA ALA A 73 19.44 0.14 4.13
C ALA A 73 19.81 -0.25 2.69
N VAL A 74 19.32 -1.40 2.22
CA VAL A 74 19.55 -1.85 0.83
C VAL A 74 18.86 -0.91 -0.15
N ALA A 75 17.62 -0.50 0.12
CA ALA A 75 16.89 0.46 -0.71
C ALA A 75 17.60 1.82 -0.79
N ASP A 76 18.19 2.30 0.31
CA ASP A 76 18.97 3.55 0.35
C ASP A 76 20.24 3.47 -0.50
N ILE A 77 20.94 2.33 -0.45
CA ILE A 77 22.12 2.09 -1.29
C ILE A 77 21.73 2.02 -2.77
N ASP A 78 20.66 1.31 -3.10
CA ASP A 78 20.18 1.19 -4.49
C ASP A 78 19.79 2.58 -5.04
N SER A 79 19.10 3.41 -4.26
CA SER A 79 18.77 4.81 -4.60
C SER A 79 20.04 5.66 -4.83
N ALA A 80 21.06 5.52 -3.99
CA ALA A 80 22.32 6.24 -4.15
C ALA A 80 23.07 5.81 -5.43
N ILE A 81 23.08 4.51 -5.76
CA ILE A 81 23.66 3.99 -6.98
C ILE A 81 22.91 4.51 -8.22
N GLU A 82 21.58 4.50 -8.19
CA GLU A 82 20.73 5.04 -9.26
C GLU A 82 20.97 6.54 -9.45
N THR A 83 21.02 7.34 -8.39
CA THR A 83 21.35 8.77 -8.44
C THR A 83 22.75 9.00 -9.06
N SER A 84 23.72 8.18 -8.69
CA SER A 84 25.08 8.23 -9.28
C SER A 84 25.08 7.87 -10.77
N SER A 85 24.23 6.95 -11.19
CA SER A 85 24.09 6.57 -12.62
C SER A 85 23.36 7.64 -13.44
N GLU A 86 22.39 8.38 -12.83
CA GLU A 86 21.72 9.51 -13.46
C GLU A 86 22.65 10.69 -13.73
N LEU A 87 23.63 10.92 -12.87
CA LEU A 87 24.72 11.90 -13.13
C LEU A 87 25.58 11.50 -14.36
N ARG A 88 25.56 10.23 -14.74
CA ARG A 88 26.29 9.70 -15.92
C ARG A 88 25.45 9.56 -17.18
N THR A 89 24.12 9.40 -17.06
CA THR A 89 23.22 9.20 -18.23
C THR A 89 21.88 9.89 -17.96
N LEU A 90 21.72 11.09 -18.52
CA LEU A 90 20.44 11.79 -18.59
C LEU A 90 19.36 10.87 -19.19
N GLY A 91 18.45 10.35 -18.34
CA GLY A 91 17.23 9.72 -18.82
C GLY A 91 16.93 8.29 -18.37
N ARG A 92 17.65 7.73 -17.41
CA ARG A 92 17.31 6.44 -16.79
C ARG A 92 17.12 6.59 -15.29
N GLY A 93 16.09 5.93 -14.75
CA GLY A 93 15.82 5.94 -13.32
C GLY A 93 14.65 5.02 -12.97
N ARG A 94 14.35 4.91 -11.69
CA ARG A 94 13.23 4.15 -11.16
C ARG A 94 12.44 5.00 -10.18
N VAL A 95 11.12 4.84 -10.19
CA VAL A 95 10.21 5.36 -9.17
C VAL A 95 9.44 4.18 -8.61
N SER A 96 9.52 3.98 -7.31
CA SER A 96 8.82 2.91 -6.59
C SER A 96 7.70 3.51 -5.74
N ILE A 97 6.46 3.07 -5.95
CA ILE A 97 5.27 3.65 -5.36
C ILE A 97 4.46 2.56 -4.68
N ALA A 98 4.15 2.71 -3.39
CA ALA A 98 3.11 1.92 -2.74
C ALA A 98 1.77 2.63 -2.89
N ALA A 99 0.74 1.92 -3.29
CA ALA A 99 -0.61 2.47 -3.36
C ALA A 99 -1.65 1.43 -2.96
N SER A 100 -2.72 1.88 -2.32
CA SER A 100 -3.85 1.00 -2.09
C SER A 100 -4.52 0.65 -3.44
N SER A 101 -5.12 -0.53 -3.50
CA SER A 101 -5.61 -1.14 -4.74
C SER A 101 -6.50 -0.21 -5.59
N ILE A 102 -7.32 0.61 -4.94
CA ILE A 102 -8.19 1.57 -5.65
C ILE A 102 -7.36 2.68 -6.31
N GLN A 103 -6.39 3.25 -5.59
CA GLN A 103 -5.51 4.29 -6.14
C GLN A 103 -4.57 3.72 -7.20
N ALA A 104 -4.07 2.51 -6.98
CA ALA A 104 -3.23 1.80 -7.95
C ALA A 104 -3.97 1.53 -9.26
N ALA A 105 -5.25 1.10 -9.19
CA ALA A 105 -6.04 0.73 -10.36
C ALA A 105 -6.66 1.94 -11.09
N LEU A 106 -7.19 2.92 -10.36
CA LEU A 106 -8.07 3.94 -10.93
C LEU A 106 -7.41 5.32 -11.05
N MET A 107 -6.41 5.63 -10.23
CA MET A 107 -5.76 6.95 -10.23
C MET A 107 -4.38 6.91 -10.91
N LEU A 108 -3.49 6.03 -10.47
CA LEU A 108 -2.08 6.01 -10.90
C LEU A 108 -1.87 5.81 -12.41
N PRO A 109 -2.62 4.96 -13.14
CA PRO A 109 -2.31 4.63 -14.53
C PRO A 109 -2.24 5.85 -15.45
N ARG A 110 -3.12 6.84 -15.26
CA ARG A 110 -3.10 8.07 -16.07
C ARG A 110 -1.85 8.90 -15.83
N PHE A 111 -1.40 9.01 -14.56
CA PHE A 111 -0.19 9.75 -14.20
C PHE A 111 1.08 9.04 -14.66
N ILE A 112 1.09 7.72 -14.59
CA ILE A 112 2.20 6.92 -15.11
C ILE A 112 2.30 7.11 -16.61
N ARG A 113 1.19 7.07 -17.33
CA ARG A 113 1.18 7.34 -18.78
C ARG A 113 1.71 8.73 -19.11
N GLU A 114 1.23 9.76 -18.41
CA GLU A 114 1.69 11.15 -18.60
C GLU A 114 3.19 11.29 -18.31
N PHE A 115 3.63 10.71 -17.18
CA PHE A 115 5.02 10.74 -16.77
C PHE A 115 5.95 10.02 -17.75
N SER A 116 5.55 8.83 -18.21
CA SER A 116 6.34 8.02 -19.15
C SER A 116 6.50 8.68 -20.52
N LEU A 117 5.54 9.50 -20.96
CA LEU A 117 5.67 10.28 -22.19
C LEU A 117 6.77 11.34 -22.08
N GLY A 118 6.92 11.96 -20.90
CA GLY A 118 7.96 12.96 -20.67
C GLY A 118 9.31 12.37 -20.23
N HIS A 119 9.29 11.14 -19.72
CA HIS A 119 10.46 10.47 -19.13
C HIS A 119 10.53 8.99 -19.54
N PRO A 120 10.74 8.67 -20.83
CA PRO A 120 10.65 7.30 -21.34
C PRO A 120 11.73 6.35 -20.78
N GLY A 121 12.81 6.89 -20.24
CA GLY A 121 13.88 6.11 -19.61
C GLY A 121 13.65 5.81 -18.12
N VAL A 122 12.56 6.31 -17.51
CA VAL A 122 12.27 6.09 -16.11
C VAL A 122 11.24 4.98 -15.97
N LYS A 123 11.61 3.93 -15.22
CA LYS A 123 10.70 2.85 -14.86
C LYS A 123 9.86 3.25 -13.64
N VAL A 124 8.54 3.07 -13.71
CA VAL A 124 7.65 3.25 -12.56
C VAL A 124 7.15 1.89 -12.11
N ASP A 125 7.49 1.51 -10.89
CA ASP A 125 7.05 0.28 -10.25
C ASP A 125 5.97 0.59 -9.21
N ILE A 126 4.82 -0.09 -9.34
CA ILE A 126 3.71 0.03 -8.39
C ILE A 126 3.70 -1.21 -7.50
N HIS A 127 3.67 -0.97 -6.20
CA HIS A 127 3.33 -1.96 -5.19
C HIS A 127 1.86 -1.77 -4.83
N ASP A 128 1.01 -2.57 -5.48
CA ASP A 128 -0.43 -2.62 -5.19
C ASP A 128 -0.64 -3.44 -3.91
N VAL A 129 -0.97 -2.77 -2.83
CA VAL A 129 -1.04 -3.35 -1.50
C VAL A 129 -2.31 -2.93 -0.76
N SER A 130 -2.56 -3.53 0.38
CA SER A 130 -3.65 -3.10 1.27
C SER A 130 -3.34 -1.73 1.90
N GLU A 131 -4.38 -0.96 2.22
CA GLU A 131 -4.27 0.41 2.72
C GLU A 131 -3.33 0.54 3.92
N HIS A 132 -3.34 -0.44 4.85
CA HIS A 132 -2.50 -0.42 6.05
C HIS A 132 -1.02 -0.77 5.80
N GLU A 133 -0.68 -1.30 4.63
CA GLU A 133 0.70 -1.61 4.24
C GLU A 133 1.42 -0.42 3.62
N VAL A 134 0.67 0.49 2.99
CA VAL A 134 1.25 1.68 2.33
C VAL A 134 2.16 2.48 3.27
N PRO A 135 1.72 2.92 4.46
CA PRO A 135 2.58 3.67 5.37
C PRO A 135 3.78 2.85 5.85
N LYS A 136 3.64 1.54 6.05
CA LYS A 136 4.75 0.67 6.47
C LYS A 136 5.86 0.58 5.43
N MET A 137 5.50 0.46 4.14
CA MET A 137 6.47 0.41 3.05
C MET A 137 7.22 1.73 2.89
N VAL A 138 6.55 2.86 3.16
CA VAL A 138 7.21 4.17 3.14
C VAL A 138 8.16 4.31 4.33
N SER A 139 7.72 3.99 5.55
CA SER A 139 8.55 4.03 6.76
C SER A 139 9.78 3.12 6.66
N SER A 140 9.62 1.91 6.11
CA SER A 140 10.74 0.99 5.91
C SER A 140 11.68 1.43 4.77
N GLY A 141 11.26 2.38 3.93
CA GLY A 141 12.00 2.80 2.74
C GLY A 141 12.04 1.77 1.62
N GLU A 142 11.09 0.85 1.60
CA GLU A 142 10.93 -0.13 0.52
C GLU A 142 10.43 0.54 -0.78
N VAL A 143 9.78 1.70 -0.64
CA VAL A 143 9.31 2.54 -1.75
C VAL A 143 9.74 4.00 -1.57
N ASP A 144 9.76 4.76 -2.66
CA ASP A 144 10.07 6.19 -2.62
C ASP A 144 8.97 6.97 -1.91
N PHE A 145 7.72 6.68 -2.21
CA PHE A 145 6.55 7.29 -1.56
C PHE A 145 5.31 6.39 -1.66
N GLY A 146 4.31 6.72 -0.86
CA GLY A 146 3.04 6.01 -0.82
C GLY A 146 1.86 6.90 -1.19
N ILE A 147 0.75 6.29 -1.63
CA ILE A 147 -0.53 6.97 -1.86
C ILE A 147 -1.62 6.23 -1.11
N GLY A 148 -2.20 6.90 -0.14
CA GLY A 148 -3.22 6.32 0.74
C GLY A 148 -3.62 7.26 1.86
N THR A 149 -4.24 6.68 2.89
CA THR A 149 -4.63 7.38 4.11
C THR A 149 -3.51 7.26 5.14
N ILE A 150 -3.11 8.38 5.74
CA ILE A 150 -2.13 8.35 6.83
C ILE A 150 -2.82 7.91 8.13
N PRO A 151 -2.31 6.88 8.84
CA PRO A 151 -2.76 6.58 10.19
C PRO A 151 -2.27 7.65 11.18
N GLU A 152 -3.00 7.84 12.27
CA GLU A 152 -2.53 8.67 13.38
C GLU A 152 -1.26 8.10 14.03
N GLY A 153 -0.40 8.98 14.55
CA GLY A 153 0.77 8.57 15.32
C GLY A 153 1.94 8.02 14.50
N GLN A 154 2.13 8.46 13.26
CA GLN A 154 3.25 8.09 12.39
C GLN A 154 4.26 9.26 12.25
N PRO A 155 5.15 9.48 13.23
CA PRO A 155 6.04 10.65 13.24
C PRO A 155 7.12 10.61 12.15
N ASP A 156 7.45 9.44 11.64
CA ASP A 156 8.41 9.20 10.56
C ASP A 156 7.85 9.44 9.15
N LEU A 157 6.55 9.76 9.05
CA LEU A 157 5.89 10.04 7.79
C LEU A 157 5.44 11.50 7.69
N ALA A 158 5.73 12.13 6.56
CA ALA A 158 5.12 13.38 6.15
C ALA A 158 4.01 13.09 5.13
N ALA A 159 2.84 13.68 5.34
CA ALA A 159 1.69 13.54 4.46
C ALA A 159 1.41 14.84 3.70
N HIS A 160 1.26 14.73 2.40
CA HIS A 160 0.87 15.82 1.53
C HIS A 160 -0.50 15.50 0.92
N ARG A 161 -1.53 16.22 1.35
CA ARG A 161 -2.89 16.00 0.85
C ARG A 161 -2.96 16.15 -0.67
N LEU A 162 -3.48 15.12 -1.33
CA LEU A 162 -3.74 15.08 -2.76
C LEU A 162 -5.19 15.41 -3.08
N SER A 163 -6.14 14.75 -2.39
CA SER A 163 -7.58 14.94 -2.60
C SER A 163 -8.37 14.52 -1.37
N THR A 164 -9.66 14.79 -1.40
CA THR A 164 -10.66 14.19 -0.51
C THR A 164 -11.53 13.24 -1.30
N ASP A 165 -11.95 12.18 -0.64
CA ASP A 165 -12.73 11.11 -1.25
C ASP A 165 -13.91 10.77 -0.33
N PRO A 166 -15.16 11.07 -0.73
CA PRO A 166 -16.31 10.81 0.10
C PRO A 166 -16.59 9.30 0.19
N PHE A 167 -17.23 8.90 1.29
CA PHE A 167 -17.74 7.54 1.43
C PHE A 167 -19.09 7.40 0.74
N VAL A 168 -19.27 6.25 0.11
CA VAL A 168 -20.49 5.84 -0.59
C VAL A 168 -20.94 4.46 -0.13
N ILE A 169 -22.22 4.18 -0.28
CA ILE A 169 -22.80 2.85 -0.09
C ILE A 169 -22.93 2.19 -1.47
N VAL A 170 -22.32 1.05 -1.62
CA VAL A 170 -22.45 0.18 -2.80
C VAL A 170 -23.45 -0.91 -2.48
N MET A 171 -24.44 -1.11 -3.36
CA MET A 171 -25.54 -2.05 -3.14
C MET A 171 -26.07 -2.60 -4.45
N PRO A 172 -26.80 -3.75 -4.44
CA PRO A 172 -27.53 -4.24 -5.61
C PRO A 172 -28.53 -3.21 -6.15
N PRO A 173 -28.84 -3.21 -7.47
CA PRO A 173 -29.69 -2.19 -8.11
C PRO A 173 -31.16 -2.21 -7.66
N ASP A 174 -31.59 -3.29 -7.02
CA ASP A 174 -32.95 -3.46 -6.49
C ASP A 174 -33.07 -3.24 -4.98
N HIS A 175 -31.98 -2.83 -4.33
CA HIS A 175 -31.92 -2.69 -2.87
C HIS A 175 -32.95 -1.66 -2.34
N PRO A 176 -33.69 -1.97 -1.26
CA PRO A 176 -34.78 -1.09 -0.74
C PRO A 176 -34.34 0.34 -0.38
N LEU A 177 -33.08 0.52 0.03
CA LEU A 177 -32.53 1.84 0.34
C LEU A 177 -32.57 2.82 -0.84
N LEU A 178 -32.55 2.32 -2.09
CA LEU A 178 -32.63 3.14 -3.30
C LEU A 178 -33.97 3.87 -3.48
N ARG A 179 -35.03 3.44 -2.77
CA ARG A 179 -36.34 4.09 -2.80
C ARG A 179 -36.39 5.35 -1.93
N ARG A 180 -35.37 5.59 -1.11
CA ARG A 180 -35.29 6.77 -0.27
C ARG A 180 -34.86 7.98 -1.10
N LYS A 181 -35.46 9.14 -0.83
CA LYS A 181 -35.06 10.41 -1.48
C LYS A 181 -33.66 10.86 -1.01
N THR A 182 -33.33 10.58 0.23
CA THR A 182 -32.02 10.85 0.83
C THR A 182 -31.63 9.64 1.67
N LEU A 183 -30.36 9.26 1.65
CA LEU A 183 -29.81 8.20 2.47
C LEU A 183 -29.01 8.81 3.61
N ARG A 184 -29.30 8.44 4.84
CA ARG A 184 -28.56 8.85 6.04
C ARG A 184 -27.80 7.67 6.64
N TRP A 185 -26.82 7.96 7.46
CA TRP A 185 -26.05 6.91 8.13
C TRP A 185 -26.88 6.07 9.11
N GLU A 186 -27.89 6.69 9.73
CA GLU A 186 -28.84 5.99 10.60
C GLU A 186 -29.69 4.95 9.84
N ASP A 187 -29.90 5.16 8.54
CA ASP A 187 -30.59 4.20 7.67
C ASP A 187 -29.72 3.00 7.33
N VAL A 188 -28.40 3.20 7.31
CA VAL A 188 -27.40 2.19 6.97
C VAL A 188 -26.96 1.40 8.20
N ALA A 189 -26.90 2.04 9.37
CA ALA A 189 -26.37 1.48 10.61
C ALA A 189 -26.96 0.12 11.02
N PRO A 190 -28.29 -0.12 10.91
CA PRO A 190 -28.89 -1.40 11.29
C PRO A 190 -28.66 -2.52 10.26
N ILE A 191 -28.15 -2.21 9.06
CA ILE A 191 -27.97 -3.18 7.99
C ILE A 191 -26.58 -3.81 8.14
N PRO A 192 -26.47 -5.16 8.13
CA PRO A 192 -25.18 -5.82 8.12
C PRO A 192 -24.37 -5.48 6.87
N LEU A 193 -23.14 -4.99 7.06
CA LEU A 193 -22.28 -4.50 6.01
C LEU A 193 -21.15 -5.48 5.70
N ILE A 194 -20.69 -5.40 4.46
CA ILE A 194 -19.39 -5.92 4.03
C ILE A 194 -18.40 -4.76 4.17
N GLY A 195 -17.28 -4.97 4.86
CA GLY A 195 -16.32 -3.90 5.13
C GLY A 195 -14.89 -4.40 5.31
N PRO A 196 -13.94 -3.47 5.41
CA PRO A 196 -12.56 -3.81 5.70
C PRO A 196 -12.38 -4.26 7.15
N HIS A 197 -11.32 -5.05 7.40
CA HIS A 197 -10.93 -5.49 8.73
C HIS A 197 -10.69 -4.34 9.69
N LYS A 198 -10.82 -4.63 10.99
CA LYS A 198 -10.43 -3.71 12.06
C LYS A 198 -8.94 -3.33 11.93
N GLY A 199 -8.61 -2.05 12.19
CA GLY A 199 -7.27 -1.53 12.00
C GLY A 199 -6.95 -1.12 10.54
N ASN A 200 -7.93 -1.17 9.64
CA ASN A 200 -7.80 -0.57 8.33
C ASN A 200 -8.04 0.96 8.45
N PRO A 201 -7.11 1.83 8.01
CA PRO A 201 -7.22 3.28 8.17
C PRO A 201 -8.51 3.88 7.59
N ILE A 202 -9.07 3.29 6.53
CA ILE A 202 -10.34 3.74 5.93
C ILE A 202 -11.50 3.46 6.90
N ARG A 203 -11.53 2.25 7.48
CA ARG A 203 -12.53 1.86 8.47
C ARG A 203 -12.43 2.72 9.72
N ASP A 204 -11.22 2.90 10.23
CA ASP A 204 -10.99 3.63 11.47
C ASP A 204 -11.39 5.11 11.31
N CYS A 205 -11.11 5.74 10.17
CA CYS A 205 -11.57 7.08 9.82
C CYS A 205 -13.11 7.18 9.80
N LEU A 206 -13.78 6.25 9.13
CA LEU A 206 -15.25 6.22 9.06
C LEU A 206 -15.87 5.98 10.44
N ASP A 207 -15.39 4.99 11.16
CA ASP A 207 -15.92 4.61 12.47
C ASP A 207 -15.76 5.75 13.49
N ALA A 208 -14.62 6.45 13.48
CA ALA A 208 -14.40 7.62 14.33
C ALA A 208 -15.36 8.77 14.00
N ALA A 209 -15.57 9.07 12.72
CA ALA A 209 -16.49 10.12 12.29
C ALA A 209 -17.96 9.82 12.68
N LEU A 210 -18.39 8.56 12.60
CA LEU A 210 -19.73 8.12 12.97
C LEU A 210 -19.90 7.99 14.49
N ALA A 211 -18.89 7.53 15.22
CA ALA A 211 -18.90 7.42 16.67
C ALA A 211 -19.11 8.78 17.35
N ALA A 212 -18.56 9.87 16.80
CA ALA A 212 -18.78 11.23 17.26
C ALA A 212 -20.26 11.65 17.21
N ARG A 213 -21.13 10.90 16.51
CA ARG A 213 -22.58 11.09 16.39
C ARG A 213 -23.40 9.96 17.03
N GLY A 214 -22.73 9.06 17.74
CA GLY A 214 -23.38 7.91 18.36
C GLY A 214 -23.83 6.82 17.37
N ILE A 215 -23.32 6.84 16.15
CA ILE A 215 -23.68 5.87 15.11
C ILE A 215 -22.61 4.77 15.07
N THR A 216 -23.04 3.52 15.10
CA THR A 216 -22.15 2.35 14.98
C THR A 216 -22.65 1.49 13.83
N LEU A 217 -21.75 1.13 12.91
CA LEU A 217 -22.06 0.26 11.78
C LEU A 217 -21.89 -1.22 12.15
N SER A 218 -22.90 -2.03 11.79
CA SER A 218 -22.84 -3.48 11.94
C SER A 218 -22.11 -4.12 10.73
N ARG A 219 -21.07 -4.91 10.98
CA ARG A 219 -20.35 -5.61 9.90
C ARG A 219 -20.56 -7.11 10.01
N LEU A 220 -21.09 -7.69 8.94
CA LEU A 220 -21.33 -9.13 8.82
C LEU A 220 -20.09 -9.83 8.24
N HIS A 221 -19.46 -9.21 7.24
CA HIS A 221 -18.29 -9.75 6.58
C HIS A 221 -17.15 -8.74 6.63
N GLU A 222 -15.96 -9.24 6.97
CA GLU A 222 -14.72 -8.44 6.97
C GLU A 222 -13.76 -9.02 5.96
N VAL A 223 -13.31 -8.20 5.01
CA VAL A 223 -12.41 -8.62 3.92
C VAL A 223 -11.28 -7.63 3.76
N LEU A 224 -10.19 -8.09 3.13
CA LEU A 224 -8.98 -7.28 2.99
C LEU A 224 -9.05 -6.30 1.82
N LEU A 225 -9.56 -6.77 0.67
CA LEU A 225 -9.45 -6.05 -0.60
C LEU A 225 -10.80 -5.48 -1.06
N PRO A 226 -10.82 -4.25 -1.58
CA PRO A 226 -12.03 -3.60 -2.09
C PRO A 226 -12.75 -4.39 -3.20
N LEU A 227 -12.00 -5.03 -4.10
CA LEU A 227 -12.59 -5.83 -5.18
C LEU A 227 -13.38 -7.03 -4.64
N THR A 228 -12.93 -7.66 -3.55
CA THR A 228 -13.68 -8.70 -2.86
C THR A 228 -14.99 -8.17 -2.30
N MET A 229 -15.00 -6.95 -1.72
CA MET A 229 -16.23 -6.30 -1.26
C MET A 229 -17.22 -6.10 -2.41
N VAL A 230 -16.75 -5.60 -3.56
CA VAL A 230 -17.59 -5.41 -4.76
C VAL A 230 -18.20 -6.73 -5.23
N GLY A 231 -17.39 -7.79 -5.36
CA GLY A 231 -17.89 -9.11 -5.78
C GLY A 231 -18.90 -9.71 -4.79
N MET A 232 -18.73 -9.49 -3.48
CA MET A 232 -19.70 -9.95 -2.49
C MET A 232 -21.01 -9.17 -2.57
N VAL A 233 -20.97 -7.86 -2.86
CA VAL A 233 -22.18 -7.07 -3.11
C VAL A 233 -22.90 -7.54 -4.37
N GLU A 234 -22.15 -7.77 -5.46
CA GLU A 234 -22.68 -8.32 -6.73
C GLU A 234 -23.37 -9.68 -6.52
N ALA A 235 -22.78 -10.53 -5.69
CA ALA A 235 -23.36 -11.81 -5.31
C ALA A 235 -24.57 -11.72 -4.34
N GLY A 236 -24.99 -10.52 -3.95
CA GLY A 236 -26.15 -10.31 -3.06
C GLY A 236 -25.89 -10.65 -1.59
N LEU A 237 -24.63 -10.72 -1.14
CA LEU A 237 -24.27 -11.04 0.25
C LEU A 237 -24.45 -9.87 1.22
N GLY A 238 -24.78 -8.68 0.74
CA GLY A 238 -25.01 -7.48 1.55
C GLY A 238 -24.70 -6.20 0.78
N ILE A 239 -24.51 -5.12 1.52
CA ILE A 239 -24.10 -3.82 1.00
C ILE A 239 -22.73 -3.46 1.58
N ALA A 240 -22.00 -2.55 0.93
CA ALA A 240 -20.67 -2.17 1.37
C ALA A 240 -20.54 -0.65 1.50
N VAL A 241 -19.76 -0.18 2.50
CA VAL A 241 -19.29 1.20 2.57
C VAL A 241 -17.92 1.25 1.92
N MET A 242 -17.78 2.07 0.90
CA MET A 242 -16.56 2.20 0.10
C MET A 242 -16.25 3.67 -0.20
N SER A 243 -15.10 3.92 -0.77
CA SER A 243 -14.69 5.20 -1.31
C SER A 243 -15.40 5.48 -2.63
N ALA A 244 -15.79 6.73 -2.90
CA ALA A 244 -16.46 7.12 -4.14
C ALA A 244 -15.62 6.85 -5.40
N ALA A 245 -14.32 6.72 -5.26
CA ALA A 245 -13.44 6.34 -6.37
C ALA A 245 -13.83 5.00 -7.04
N VAL A 246 -14.56 4.12 -6.34
CA VAL A 246 -15.03 2.84 -6.93
C VAL A 246 -16.26 3.00 -7.83
N THR A 247 -16.93 4.15 -7.84
CA THR A 247 -18.25 4.34 -8.51
C THR A 247 -18.22 3.87 -9.97
N ARG A 248 -17.21 4.24 -10.73
CA ARG A 248 -17.08 3.79 -12.13
C ARG A 248 -17.02 2.27 -12.28
N LEU A 249 -16.32 1.60 -11.36
CA LEU A 249 -16.19 0.15 -11.37
C LEU A 249 -17.52 -0.51 -11.00
N THR A 250 -18.18 -0.02 -9.97
CA THR A 250 -19.47 -0.57 -9.48
C THR A 250 -20.59 -0.35 -10.48
N GLU A 251 -20.64 0.81 -11.14
CA GLU A 251 -21.59 1.08 -12.24
C GLU A 251 -21.38 0.14 -13.42
N ALA A 252 -20.14 -0.15 -13.80
CA ALA A 252 -19.83 -1.10 -14.88
C ALA A 252 -20.30 -2.53 -14.56
N LEU A 253 -20.44 -2.86 -13.28
CA LEU A 253 -20.98 -4.15 -12.80
C LEU A 253 -22.49 -4.10 -12.52
N GLY A 254 -23.15 -3.00 -12.86
CA GLY A 254 -24.60 -2.85 -12.64
C GLY A 254 -25.00 -2.63 -11.18
N LEU A 255 -24.05 -2.29 -10.29
CA LEU A 255 -24.32 -1.97 -8.91
C LEU A 255 -24.71 -0.50 -8.75
N ALA A 256 -25.53 -0.22 -7.76
CA ALA A 256 -25.90 1.15 -7.39
C ALA A 256 -24.94 1.70 -6.35
N THR A 257 -24.61 2.97 -6.49
CA THR A 257 -23.75 3.71 -5.56
C THR A 257 -24.49 4.96 -5.08
N VAL A 258 -24.65 5.12 -3.76
CA VAL A 258 -25.32 6.24 -3.15
C VAL A 258 -24.43 6.86 -2.08
N MET A 259 -24.32 8.18 -2.09
CA MET A 259 -23.61 8.94 -1.06
C MET A 259 -24.54 9.24 0.10
N PRO A 260 -24.25 8.77 1.32
CA PRO A 260 -25.01 9.18 2.50
C PRO A 260 -24.84 10.67 2.77
N THR A 261 -25.92 11.28 3.19
CA THR A 261 -25.96 12.71 3.57
C THR A 261 -26.08 12.83 5.08
N ASP A 262 -25.71 14.00 5.60
CA ASP A 262 -25.90 14.39 7.00
C ASP A 262 -25.22 13.43 8.02
N PRO A 263 -23.87 13.44 8.08
CA PRO A 263 -22.94 14.22 7.25
C PRO A 263 -22.47 13.49 5.99
N VAL A 264 -21.96 14.23 5.02
CA VAL A 264 -21.07 13.65 4.03
C VAL A 264 -19.71 13.45 4.69
N ILE A 265 -19.30 12.19 4.86
CA ILE A 265 -18.02 11.85 5.47
C ILE A 265 -16.98 11.65 4.36
N HIS A 266 -15.82 12.25 4.53
CA HIS A 266 -14.71 12.16 3.58
C HIS A 266 -13.49 11.56 4.27
N ARG A 267 -12.66 10.88 3.50
CA ARG A 267 -11.28 10.59 3.88
C ARG A 267 -10.32 11.48 3.09
N GLU A 268 -9.13 11.67 3.61
CA GLU A 268 -8.06 12.30 2.88
C GLU A 268 -7.23 11.24 2.17
N ILE A 269 -6.96 11.47 0.88
CA ILE A 269 -5.94 10.74 0.13
C ILE A 269 -4.70 11.60 0.12
N SER A 270 -3.62 11.07 0.65
CA SER A 270 -2.35 11.77 0.78
C SER A 270 -1.22 11.04 0.07
N LEU A 271 -0.25 11.80 -0.39
CA LEU A 271 1.06 11.33 -0.76
C LEU A 271 1.90 11.28 0.53
N LEU A 272 2.39 10.10 0.87
CA LEU A 272 3.17 9.80 2.07
C LEU A 272 4.63 9.68 1.69
N VAL A 273 5.50 10.43 2.36
CA VAL A 273 6.96 10.34 2.23
C VAL A 273 7.58 10.12 3.59
N HIS A 274 8.75 9.50 3.63
CA HIS A 274 9.52 9.44 4.86
C HIS A 274 10.00 10.85 5.23
N ALA A 275 9.79 11.27 6.49
CA ALA A 275 10.05 12.66 6.93
C ALA A 275 11.52 13.08 6.76
N ASP A 276 12.44 12.15 7.04
CA ASP A 276 13.90 12.42 7.07
C ASP A 276 14.62 11.93 5.81
N ARG A 277 13.90 11.56 4.74
CA ARG A 277 14.51 11.00 3.53
C ARG A 277 14.25 11.87 2.30
N SER A 278 15.29 12.18 1.57
CA SER A 278 15.18 12.84 0.28
C SER A 278 14.74 11.83 -0.80
N LEU A 279 13.78 12.24 -1.63
CA LEU A 279 13.40 11.47 -2.81
C LEU A 279 14.49 11.56 -3.89
N SER A 280 14.63 10.50 -4.68
CA SER A 280 15.43 10.54 -5.91
C SER A 280 14.87 11.56 -6.90
N PRO A 281 15.68 12.12 -7.83
CA PRO A 281 15.18 13.08 -8.83
C PRO A 281 13.99 12.59 -9.63
N PRO A 282 13.91 11.34 -10.14
CA PRO A 282 12.71 10.82 -10.79
C PRO A 282 11.49 10.79 -9.87
N ALA A 283 11.67 10.33 -8.61
CA ALA A 283 10.58 10.28 -7.64
C ALA A 283 10.07 11.68 -7.28
N GLN A 284 10.98 12.68 -7.18
CA GLN A 284 10.59 14.08 -6.99
C GLN A 284 9.73 14.59 -8.15
N ARG A 285 10.14 14.34 -9.40
CA ARG A 285 9.39 14.77 -10.59
C ARG A 285 8.01 14.11 -10.65
N PHE A 286 7.92 12.82 -10.32
CA PHE A 286 6.63 12.13 -10.27
C PHE A 286 5.74 12.67 -9.15
N ARG A 287 6.29 12.87 -7.95
CA ARG A 287 5.59 13.56 -6.84
C ARG A 287 5.07 14.92 -7.28
N ASP A 288 5.89 15.73 -7.94
CA ASP A 288 5.52 17.09 -8.38
C ASP A 288 4.42 17.05 -9.44
N LEU A 289 4.39 16.01 -10.30
CA LEU A 289 3.29 15.76 -11.21
C LEU A 289 1.98 15.51 -10.46
N LEU A 290 1.99 14.63 -9.46
CA LEU A 290 0.82 14.37 -8.63
C LEU A 290 0.36 15.63 -7.86
N MET A 291 1.30 16.36 -7.27
CA MET A 291 1.01 17.57 -6.49
C MET A 291 0.43 18.71 -7.34
N ARG A 292 0.87 18.86 -8.61
CA ARG A 292 0.27 19.84 -9.54
C ARG A 292 -1.17 19.51 -9.90
N ASN A 293 -1.53 18.23 -9.89
CA ASN A 293 -2.87 17.74 -10.22
C ASN A 293 -3.73 17.49 -8.97
N ARG A 294 -3.30 17.95 -7.78
CA ARG A 294 -4.08 17.80 -6.54
C ARG A 294 -5.48 18.39 -6.70
N GLY A 295 -6.48 17.72 -6.14
CA GLY A 295 -7.90 18.11 -6.26
C GLY A 295 -8.59 17.63 -7.55
N ASN A 296 -7.84 17.12 -8.54
CA ASN A 296 -8.37 16.57 -9.80
C ASN A 296 -7.77 15.19 -10.07
N LEU A 297 -7.90 14.28 -9.12
CA LEU A 297 -7.28 12.95 -9.17
C LEU A 297 -8.27 11.83 -9.54
N GLY A 298 -9.55 12.13 -9.67
CA GLY A 298 -10.64 11.20 -9.99
C GLY A 298 -11.09 11.25 -11.44
#